data_39201acd8cbd6a86e56b67ee988b90af
#
_entry.id   39201acd8cbd6a86e56b67ee988b90af
#
_cell.length_a   1.000
_cell.length_b   1.000
_cell.length_c   1.000
_cell.angle_alpha   90.00
_cell.angle_beta   90.00
_cell.angle_gamma   90.00
#
_symmetry.space_group_name_H-M   'P 1'
#
loop_
_entity.id
_entity.type
_entity.pdbx_description
1 polymer ?
#
loop_
_entity_poly.entity_id
_entity_poly.type
_entity_poly.pdbx_seq_one_letter_code
_entity_poly.pdbx_strand_id
1 'polypeptide(L)'
;MASHLVVRACPPFRVPGASGVSGPAAGTTEAALHLDLQLERDSRSLLDAAELERARAMTPRTRDDFLAGRLAQRRFAAELLGVPAAELTAWYSCPRCGTGANISHGRPGYLVRGEAAPLLLSLSRAVGWTLLAGVVDPDPGLGLGIDVEDPARADFDGFDDVVLTPAEQQHLARLTGTPLLRGRARLWARKEAWLKMLGTGLQTAPDTLDVLDDAPQTGVNGHAGLRDLPAAETGLPAELVAAVALAVLP
;
A
#
# COMPACT_ATOMS: atom_id res chain seq x y z
N MET A 1 4.18 12.25 -22.99
CA MET A 1 5.36 12.00 -22.13
C MET A 1 5.15 10.63 -21.53
N ALA A 2 6.17 9.80 -21.36
CA ALA A 2 5.98 8.48 -20.75
C ALA A 2 5.53 8.66 -19.30
N SER A 3 4.46 7.97 -18.91
CA SER A 3 3.94 7.98 -17.55
C SER A 3 5.01 7.42 -16.59
N HIS A 4 5.47 8.24 -15.64
CA HIS A 4 6.55 7.87 -14.75
C HIS A 4 6.01 7.34 -13.41
N LEU A 5 6.40 6.11 -13.07
CA LEU A 5 6.07 5.51 -11.77
C LEU A 5 6.96 6.10 -10.67
N VAL A 6 6.34 6.61 -9.62
CA VAL A 6 7.02 7.04 -8.39
C VAL A 6 6.61 6.12 -7.25
N VAL A 7 7.60 5.61 -6.52
CA VAL A 7 7.41 4.76 -5.34
C VAL A 7 8.00 5.44 -4.10
N ARG A 8 7.32 5.34 -2.97
CA ARG A 8 7.77 5.88 -1.68
C ARG A 8 7.37 5.00 -0.52
N ALA A 9 8.31 4.68 0.36
CA ALA A 9 8.02 4.11 1.67
C ALA A 9 7.97 5.21 2.73
N CYS A 10 6.97 5.13 3.60
CA CYS A 10 6.82 5.98 4.77
C CYS A 10 6.97 5.12 6.02
N PRO A 11 7.85 5.49 6.97
CA PRO A 11 8.09 4.70 8.17
C PRO A 11 6.87 4.69 9.09
N PRO A 12 6.82 3.74 10.05
CA PRO A 12 5.79 3.72 11.08
C PRO A 12 5.68 5.04 11.82
N PHE A 13 4.46 5.46 12.11
CA PHE A 13 4.21 6.65 12.92
C PHE A 13 4.85 6.54 14.32
N ARG A 14 4.84 5.33 14.90
CA ARG A 14 5.56 4.99 16.14
C ARG A 14 6.54 3.87 15.83
N VAL A 15 7.80 4.03 16.20
CA VAL A 15 8.79 2.95 16.05
C VAL A 15 8.42 1.78 16.97
N PRO A 16 8.20 0.57 16.44
CA PRO A 16 7.99 -0.62 17.26
C PRO A 16 9.20 -0.83 18.19
N GLY A 17 8.99 -0.92 19.49
CA GLY A 17 10.06 -1.16 20.48
C GLY A 17 10.47 0.03 21.34
N ALA A 18 10.00 1.24 21.06
CA ALA A 18 10.24 2.40 21.94
C ALA A 18 9.47 2.29 23.29
N SER A 19 8.57 1.32 23.43
CA SER A 19 7.78 1.07 24.65
C SER A 19 8.42 0.06 25.62
N GLY A 20 9.61 -0.47 25.33
CA GLY A 20 10.22 -1.61 26.02
C GLY A 20 11.43 -1.31 26.90
N VAL A 21 11.75 -0.06 27.18
CA VAL A 21 12.78 0.28 28.16
C VAL A 21 12.13 0.61 29.49
N SER A 22 12.20 -0.32 30.43
CA SER A 22 11.82 -0.12 31.83
C SER A 22 12.77 0.88 32.49
N GLY A 23 12.44 2.15 32.41
CA GLY A 23 13.13 3.24 33.12
C GLY A 23 12.37 4.55 32.89
N PRO A 24 12.26 5.44 33.88
CA PRO A 24 11.52 6.68 33.77
C PRO A 24 12.33 7.70 32.98
N ALA A 25 12.25 7.63 31.65
CA ALA A 25 12.73 8.71 30.79
C ALA A 25 11.57 9.68 30.50
N ALA A 26 11.47 10.73 31.30
CA ALA A 26 10.47 11.80 31.16
C ALA A 26 10.41 12.38 29.73
N GLY A 27 11.50 12.36 28.99
CA GLY A 27 11.54 12.88 27.60
C GLY A 27 10.79 12.04 26.58
N THR A 28 10.65 10.72 26.79
CA THR A 28 9.96 9.81 25.83
C THR A 28 8.45 10.04 25.85
N THR A 29 7.89 10.37 27.00
CA THR A 29 6.45 10.61 27.18
C THR A 29 6.03 11.94 26.54
N GLU A 30 6.82 12.98 26.66
CA GLU A 30 6.54 14.31 26.09
C GLU A 30 6.64 14.29 24.56
N ALA A 31 7.67 13.66 23.99
CA ALA A 31 7.83 13.48 22.54
C ALA A 31 6.68 12.65 21.94
N ALA A 32 6.27 11.57 22.60
CA ALA A 32 5.14 10.74 22.16
C ALA A 32 3.82 11.55 22.18
N LEU A 33 3.57 12.31 23.24
CA LEU A 33 2.39 13.18 23.34
C LEU A 33 2.39 14.26 22.25
N HIS A 34 3.54 14.85 21.96
CA HIS A 34 3.67 15.85 20.90
C HIS A 34 3.34 15.27 19.51
N LEU A 35 3.84 14.05 19.20
CA LEU A 35 3.51 13.35 17.96
C LEU A 35 2.02 13.05 17.85
N ASP A 36 1.37 12.60 18.93
CA ASP A 36 -0.06 12.33 18.96
C ASP A 36 -0.89 13.58 18.70
N LEU A 37 -0.54 14.70 19.34
CA LEU A 37 -1.20 15.98 19.12
C LEU A 37 -1.00 16.51 17.69
N GLN A 38 0.15 16.27 17.09
CA GLN A 38 0.41 16.64 15.72
C GLN A 38 -0.39 15.77 14.74
N LEU A 39 -0.45 14.45 14.95
CA LEU A 39 -1.28 13.54 14.14
C LEU A 39 -2.75 13.96 14.17
N GLU A 40 -3.29 14.24 15.35
CA GLU A 40 -4.67 14.71 15.52
C GLU A 40 -4.93 16.03 14.79
N ARG A 41 -4.03 17.01 14.92
CA ARG A 41 -4.14 18.31 14.26
C ARG A 41 -4.12 18.17 12.75
N ASP A 42 -3.13 17.47 12.22
CA ASP A 42 -2.95 17.27 10.79
C ASP A 42 -4.12 16.48 10.20
N SER A 43 -4.60 15.46 10.92
CA SER A 43 -5.75 14.67 10.48
C SER A 43 -7.02 15.52 10.38
N ARG A 44 -7.30 16.37 11.39
CA ARG A 44 -8.47 17.25 11.37
C ARG A 44 -8.39 18.31 10.29
N SER A 45 -7.20 18.77 9.93
CA SER A 45 -7.01 19.83 8.94
C SER A 45 -6.96 19.32 7.50
N LEU A 46 -6.56 18.07 7.29
CA LEU A 46 -6.28 17.55 5.96
C LEU A 46 -7.17 16.38 5.53
N LEU A 47 -7.73 15.58 6.46
CA LEU A 47 -8.52 14.41 6.09
C LEU A 47 -10.00 14.74 5.97
N ASP A 48 -10.67 14.04 5.06
CA ASP A 48 -12.09 14.24 4.80
C ASP A 48 -12.97 13.51 5.84
N ALA A 49 -14.23 13.92 5.94
CA ALA A 49 -15.16 13.42 6.94
C ALA A 49 -15.30 11.90 6.94
N ALA A 50 -15.35 11.27 5.76
CA ALA A 50 -15.47 9.80 5.62
C ALA A 50 -14.21 9.07 6.12
N GLU A 51 -13.02 9.65 5.95
CA GLU A 51 -11.77 9.09 6.48
C GLU A 51 -11.73 9.19 8.00
N LEU A 52 -12.12 10.35 8.56
CA LEU A 52 -12.18 10.57 10.01
C LEU A 52 -13.24 9.67 10.68
N GLU A 53 -14.41 9.50 10.06
CA GLU A 53 -15.46 8.62 10.56
C GLU A 53 -14.99 7.16 10.61
N ARG A 54 -14.33 6.69 9.55
CA ARG A 54 -13.74 5.36 9.53
C ARG A 54 -12.68 5.18 10.64
N ALA A 55 -11.85 6.19 10.88
CA ALA A 55 -10.84 6.17 11.94
C ALA A 55 -11.47 6.02 13.34
N ARG A 56 -12.62 6.66 13.59
CA ARG A 56 -13.34 6.59 14.89
C ARG A 56 -13.81 5.18 15.24
N ALA A 57 -14.09 4.35 14.24
CA ALA A 57 -14.53 2.97 14.44
C ALA A 57 -13.38 1.99 14.74
N MET A 58 -12.12 2.46 14.76
CA MET A 58 -10.93 1.62 14.95
C MET A 58 -10.44 1.65 16.39
N THR A 59 -9.67 0.61 16.79
CA THR A 59 -8.92 0.63 18.05
C THR A 59 -7.85 1.73 18.01
N PRO A 60 -7.42 2.29 19.14
CA PRO A 60 -6.48 3.42 19.15
C PRO A 60 -5.22 3.20 18.29
N ARG A 61 -4.56 2.05 18.43
CA ARG A 61 -3.35 1.73 17.65
C ARG A 61 -3.62 1.65 16.15
N THR A 62 -4.67 0.91 15.76
CA THR A 62 -5.04 0.77 14.34
C THR A 62 -5.49 2.10 13.73
N ARG A 63 -6.13 2.95 14.55
CA ARG A 63 -6.54 4.30 14.17
C ARG A 63 -5.33 5.18 13.84
N ASP A 64 -4.33 5.22 14.73
CA ASP A 64 -3.14 6.05 14.53
C ASP A 64 -2.38 5.64 13.25
N ASP A 65 -2.17 4.34 13.05
CA ASP A 65 -1.57 3.79 11.82
C ASP A 65 -2.41 4.13 10.56
N PHE A 66 -3.73 4.09 10.69
CA PHE A 66 -4.64 4.46 9.61
C PHE A 66 -4.53 5.94 9.26
N LEU A 67 -4.61 6.83 10.25
CA LEU A 67 -4.52 8.28 10.07
C LEU A 67 -3.17 8.68 9.49
N ALA A 68 -2.08 8.16 10.03
CA ALA A 68 -0.73 8.40 9.52
C ALA A 68 -0.59 7.96 8.04
N GLY A 69 -1.11 6.78 7.71
CA GLY A 69 -1.11 6.28 6.33
C GLY A 69 -1.94 7.15 5.38
N ARG A 70 -3.09 7.69 5.83
CA ARG A 70 -3.92 8.61 5.04
C ARG A 70 -3.24 9.96 4.81
N LEU A 71 -2.62 10.51 5.85
CA LEU A 71 -1.83 11.74 5.72
C LEU A 71 -0.64 11.56 4.77
N ALA A 72 0.09 10.44 4.90
CA ALA A 72 1.20 10.12 4.00
C ALA A 72 0.73 10.03 2.54
N GLN A 73 -0.39 9.33 2.28
CA GLN A 73 -0.99 9.22 0.95
C GLN A 73 -1.39 10.58 0.37
N ARG A 74 -2.04 11.43 1.16
CA ARG A 74 -2.48 12.77 0.72
C ARG A 74 -1.30 13.68 0.43
N ARG A 75 -0.28 13.68 1.29
CA ARG A 75 0.95 14.46 1.08
C ARG A 75 1.72 13.99 -0.15
N PHE A 76 1.80 12.68 -0.35
CA PHE A 76 2.41 12.10 -1.54
C PHE A 76 1.67 12.52 -2.83
N ALA A 77 0.33 12.45 -2.84
CA ALA A 77 -0.48 12.90 -3.96
C ALA A 77 -0.31 14.41 -4.23
N ALA A 78 -0.31 15.23 -3.18
CA ALA A 78 -0.12 16.67 -3.27
C ALA A 78 1.23 17.04 -3.89
N GLU A 79 2.30 16.36 -3.49
CA GLU A 79 3.64 16.54 -4.04
C GLU A 79 3.72 16.14 -5.51
N LEU A 80 3.16 14.99 -5.87
CA LEU A 80 3.12 14.54 -7.28
C LEU A 80 2.37 15.51 -8.19
N LEU A 81 1.28 16.09 -7.69
CA LEU A 81 0.45 17.04 -8.45
C LEU A 81 0.94 18.49 -8.38
N GLY A 82 1.91 18.79 -7.50
CA GLY A 82 2.40 20.15 -7.30
C GLY A 82 1.36 21.09 -6.66
N VAL A 83 0.44 20.58 -5.83
CA VAL A 83 -0.63 21.35 -5.18
C VAL A 83 -0.57 21.23 -3.66
N PRO A 84 -1.11 22.20 -2.90
CA PRO A 84 -1.26 22.06 -1.45
C PRO A 84 -2.13 20.85 -1.07
N ALA A 85 -1.75 20.09 -0.05
CA ALA A 85 -2.51 18.93 0.42
C ALA A 85 -3.96 19.27 0.85
N ALA A 86 -4.19 20.51 1.29
CA ALA A 86 -5.51 21.00 1.67
C ALA A 86 -6.45 21.24 0.48
N GLU A 87 -5.92 21.33 -0.76
CA GLU A 87 -6.74 21.47 -1.97
C GLU A 87 -7.24 20.11 -2.51
N LEU A 88 -6.75 19.00 -1.93
CA LEU A 88 -7.17 17.66 -2.31
C LEU A 88 -8.43 17.26 -1.55
N THR A 89 -9.41 16.71 -2.25
CA THR A 89 -10.58 16.02 -1.67
C THR A 89 -10.50 14.55 -2.00
N ALA A 90 -10.60 13.67 -1.00
CA ALA A 90 -10.53 12.23 -1.23
C ALA A 90 -11.71 11.74 -2.09
N TRP A 91 -11.40 10.90 -3.08
CA TRP A 91 -12.36 10.40 -4.05
C TRP A 91 -12.06 8.93 -4.37
N TYR A 92 -12.54 8.04 -3.50
CA TYR A 92 -12.28 6.61 -3.62
C TYR A 92 -13.24 5.93 -4.58
N SER A 93 -12.78 4.86 -5.21
CA SER A 93 -13.60 3.98 -6.04
C SER A 93 -13.59 2.55 -5.48
N CYS A 94 -14.77 2.03 -5.21
CA CYS A 94 -14.99 0.66 -4.75
C CYS A 94 -16.00 -0.04 -5.66
N PRO A 95 -15.72 -1.24 -6.20
CA PRO A 95 -16.64 -1.95 -7.10
C PRO A 95 -18.02 -2.22 -6.51
N ARG A 96 -18.14 -2.30 -5.17
CA ARG A 96 -19.41 -2.55 -4.47
C ARG A 96 -20.14 -1.29 -4.01
N CYS A 97 -19.38 -0.26 -3.64
CA CYS A 97 -19.92 0.95 -3.02
C CYS A 97 -20.02 2.13 -3.99
N GLY A 98 -19.47 2.01 -5.21
CA GLY A 98 -19.39 3.09 -6.18
C GLY A 98 -18.18 3.99 -5.98
N THR A 99 -18.28 5.23 -6.43
CA THR A 99 -17.18 6.23 -6.39
C THR A 99 -17.68 7.50 -5.72
N GLY A 100 -16.87 8.11 -4.85
CA GLY A 100 -17.25 9.38 -4.23
C GLY A 100 -16.50 9.75 -2.95
N ALA A 101 -16.78 10.95 -2.47
CA ALA A 101 -16.20 11.52 -1.25
C ALA A 101 -16.65 10.80 0.04
N ASN A 102 -17.81 10.12 0.01
CA ASN A 102 -18.31 9.36 1.16
C ASN A 102 -17.71 7.95 1.26
N ILE A 103 -16.80 7.59 0.33
CA ILE A 103 -16.13 6.30 0.31
C ILE A 103 -14.70 6.49 0.81
N SER A 104 -14.31 5.70 1.82
CA SER A 104 -12.98 5.76 2.43
C SER A 104 -12.18 4.46 2.24
N HIS A 105 -12.52 3.67 1.21
CA HIS A 105 -11.88 2.38 0.89
C HIS A 105 -11.92 2.11 -0.62
N GLY A 106 -11.21 1.05 -1.05
CA GLY A 106 -11.05 0.72 -2.46
C GLY A 106 -9.85 1.44 -3.09
N ARG A 107 -9.91 1.68 -4.39
CA ARG A 107 -8.85 2.39 -5.11
C ARG A 107 -8.83 3.86 -4.70
N PRO A 108 -7.69 4.38 -4.22
CA PRO A 108 -7.59 5.78 -3.84
C PRO A 108 -7.56 6.69 -5.06
N GLY A 109 -8.17 7.86 -4.92
CA GLY A 109 -8.14 8.96 -5.87
C GLY A 109 -8.37 10.28 -5.17
N TYR A 110 -8.22 11.38 -5.88
CA TYR A 110 -8.45 12.73 -5.38
C TYR A 110 -9.14 13.61 -6.42
N LEU A 111 -9.89 14.58 -5.93
CA LEU A 111 -10.27 15.76 -6.70
C LEU A 111 -9.34 16.92 -6.34
N VAL A 112 -8.99 17.73 -7.32
CA VAL A 112 -8.35 19.05 -7.15
C VAL A 112 -9.34 20.10 -7.63
N ARG A 113 -9.79 20.98 -6.75
CA ARG A 113 -10.79 22.02 -7.06
C ARG A 113 -12.08 21.49 -7.71
N GLY A 114 -12.49 20.27 -7.31
CA GLY A 114 -13.70 19.63 -7.83
C GLY A 114 -13.52 18.79 -9.09
N GLU A 115 -12.36 18.84 -9.74
CA GLU A 115 -12.02 18.05 -10.92
C GLU A 115 -11.20 16.80 -10.54
N ALA A 116 -11.41 15.68 -11.23
CA ALA A 116 -10.64 14.46 -11.00
C ALA A 116 -9.15 14.70 -11.25
N ALA A 117 -8.31 14.43 -10.25
CA ALA A 117 -6.87 14.54 -10.42
C ALA A 117 -6.36 13.51 -11.44
N PRO A 118 -5.49 13.91 -12.39
CA PRO A 118 -4.87 13.00 -13.34
C PRO A 118 -3.77 12.17 -12.65
N LEU A 119 -4.19 11.29 -11.72
CA LEU A 119 -3.28 10.57 -10.84
C LEU A 119 -3.80 9.16 -10.56
N LEU A 120 -3.00 8.15 -10.85
CA LEU A 120 -3.17 6.81 -10.32
C LEU A 120 -2.43 6.67 -9.01
N LEU A 121 -3.07 6.04 -8.02
CA LEU A 121 -2.49 5.74 -6.73
C LEU A 121 -2.75 4.30 -6.33
N SER A 122 -1.76 3.70 -5.70
CA SER A 122 -1.89 2.44 -4.98
C SER A 122 -1.08 2.50 -3.69
N LEU A 123 -1.53 1.78 -2.66
CA LEU A 123 -0.84 1.71 -1.38
C LEU A 123 -0.97 0.33 -0.74
N SER A 124 0.04 -0.01 0.06
CA SER A 124 0.00 -1.14 0.98
C SER A 124 0.66 -0.82 2.32
N ARG A 125 0.43 -1.65 3.34
CA ARG A 125 0.97 -1.45 4.67
C ARG A 125 1.36 -2.76 5.32
N ALA A 126 2.58 -2.82 5.86
CA ALA A 126 3.07 -3.92 6.68
C ALA A 126 3.91 -3.39 7.85
N VAL A 127 3.69 -3.92 9.05
CA VAL A 127 4.47 -3.60 10.28
C VAL A 127 4.57 -2.08 10.53
N GLY A 128 3.46 -1.35 10.29
CA GLY A 128 3.41 0.11 10.43
C GLY A 128 4.01 0.91 9.27
N TRP A 129 4.77 0.30 8.37
CA TRP A 129 5.23 0.94 7.14
C TRP A 129 4.07 1.12 6.16
N THR A 130 4.09 2.25 5.46
CA THR A 130 3.18 2.51 4.34
C THR A 130 3.99 2.62 3.06
N LEU A 131 3.73 1.76 2.08
CA LEU A 131 4.32 1.81 0.75
C LEU A 131 3.31 2.43 -0.22
N LEU A 132 3.73 3.46 -0.94
CA LEU A 132 2.92 4.26 -1.86
C LEU A 132 3.47 4.14 -3.27
N ALA A 133 2.58 4.08 -4.25
CA ALA A 133 2.91 4.20 -5.67
C ALA A 133 1.98 5.20 -6.33
N GLY A 134 2.52 6.00 -7.26
CA GLY A 134 1.75 6.99 -8.01
C GLY A 134 2.26 7.18 -9.43
N VAL A 135 1.34 7.48 -10.34
CA VAL A 135 1.62 7.85 -11.73
C VAL A 135 0.79 9.09 -12.05
N VAL A 136 1.46 10.18 -12.43
CA VAL A 136 0.81 11.42 -12.88
C VAL A 136 0.57 11.35 -14.38
N ASP A 137 -0.54 11.93 -14.84
CA ASP A 137 -0.99 11.91 -16.24
C ASP A 137 -0.92 10.50 -16.84
N PRO A 138 -1.62 9.51 -16.23
CA PRO A 138 -1.55 8.13 -16.67
C PRO A 138 -2.10 7.98 -18.09
N ASP A 139 -1.46 7.11 -18.87
CA ASP A 139 -2.01 6.71 -20.17
C ASP A 139 -3.41 6.09 -19.99
N PRO A 140 -4.33 6.26 -20.96
CA PRO A 140 -5.65 5.68 -20.89
C PRO A 140 -5.60 4.16 -20.66
N GLY A 141 -6.39 3.68 -19.70
CA GLY A 141 -6.44 2.27 -19.35
C GLY A 141 -5.29 1.76 -18.47
N LEU A 142 -4.32 2.61 -18.10
CA LEU A 142 -3.22 2.19 -17.23
C LEU A 142 -3.76 1.78 -15.85
N GLY A 143 -3.41 0.59 -15.39
CA GLY A 143 -3.66 0.09 -14.05
C GLY A 143 -2.38 0.09 -13.20
N LEU A 144 -2.54 0.34 -11.90
CA LEU A 144 -1.44 0.37 -10.92
C LEU A 144 -1.82 -0.40 -9.66
N GLY A 145 -0.94 -1.27 -9.20
CA GLY A 145 -1.04 -1.93 -7.91
C GLY A 145 0.32 -2.05 -7.24
N ILE A 146 0.38 -1.88 -5.92
CA ILE A 146 1.57 -2.06 -5.11
C ILE A 146 1.23 -2.83 -3.85
N ASP A 147 2.16 -3.68 -3.43
CA ASP A 147 1.99 -4.39 -2.17
C ASP A 147 3.30 -4.54 -1.42
N VAL A 148 3.20 -4.66 -0.08
CA VAL A 148 4.31 -4.94 0.84
C VAL A 148 3.85 -5.90 1.91
N GLU A 149 4.69 -6.92 2.19
CA GLU A 149 4.38 -8.00 3.12
C GLU A 149 5.51 -8.27 4.11
N ASP A 150 5.09 -8.70 5.30
CA ASP A 150 5.98 -9.23 6.33
C ASP A 150 6.02 -10.76 6.19
N PRO A 151 7.20 -11.37 5.92
CA PRO A 151 7.34 -12.82 5.83
C PRO A 151 6.80 -13.58 7.06
N ALA A 152 6.86 -13.00 8.25
CA ALA A 152 6.33 -13.62 9.45
C ALA A 152 4.81 -13.86 9.40
N ARG A 153 4.08 -13.10 8.59
CA ARG A 153 2.63 -13.26 8.40
C ARG A 153 2.25 -14.39 7.43
N ALA A 154 3.23 -14.94 6.70
CA ALA A 154 3.04 -16.09 5.83
C ALA A 154 3.27 -17.44 6.56
N ASP A 155 3.49 -17.40 7.88
CA ASP A 155 3.72 -18.57 8.75
C ASP A 155 2.42 -19.02 9.43
N PHE A 156 1.49 -19.55 8.63
CA PHE A 156 0.28 -20.18 9.15
C PHE A 156 -0.07 -21.44 8.36
N ASP A 157 -0.70 -22.39 9.06
CA ASP A 157 -1.13 -23.65 8.47
C ASP A 157 -2.14 -23.44 7.34
N GLY A 158 -1.92 -24.08 6.20
CA GLY A 158 -2.79 -23.97 5.04
C GLY A 158 -2.51 -22.76 4.14
N PHE A 159 -1.47 -21.95 4.40
CA PHE A 159 -1.09 -20.85 3.51
C PHE A 159 -0.97 -21.29 2.05
N ASP A 160 -0.24 -22.39 1.83
CA ASP A 160 0.02 -22.90 0.47
C ASP A 160 -1.26 -23.29 -0.25
N ASP A 161 -2.24 -23.86 0.47
CA ASP A 161 -3.50 -24.32 -0.11
C ASP A 161 -4.44 -23.18 -0.53
N VAL A 162 -4.38 -22.04 0.15
CA VAL A 162 -5.31 -20.92 -0.10
C VAL A 162 -4.70 -19.79 -0.91
N VAL A 163 -3.36 -19.77 -1.03
CA VAL A 163 -2.64 -18.67 -1.68
C VAL A 163 -1.92 -19.12 -2.95
N LEU A 164 -1.28 -20.30 -2.94
CA LEU A 164 -0.33 -20.69 -3.96
C LEU A 164 -0.94 -21.61 -5.03
N THR A 165 -0.60 -21.37 -6.30
CA THR A 165 -0.86 -22.33 -7.36
C THR A 165 0.00 -23.59 -7.19
N PRO A 166 -0.34 -24.73 -7.81
CA PRO A 166 0.51 -25.93 -7.77
C PRO A 166 1.93 -25.69 -8.27
N ALA A 167 2.12 -24.82 -9.27
CA ALA A 167 3.44 -24.47 -9.79
C ALA A 167 4.26 -23.68 -8.77
N GLU A 168 3.64 -22.73 -8.07
CA GLU A 168 4.26 -21.94 -7.01
C GLU A 168 4.62 -22.82 -5.79
N GLN A 169 3.75 -23.76 -5.40
CA GLN A 169 4.05 -24.75 -4.35
C GLN A 169 5.27 -25.58 -4.74
N GLN A 170 5.34 -26.07 -5.97
CA GLN A 170 6.49 -26.81 -6.48
C GLN A 170 7.76 -25.97 -6.49
N HIS A 171 7.67 -24.70 -6.85
CA HIS A 171 8.80 -23.75 -6.83
C HIS A 171 9.37 -23.58 -5.41
N LEU A 172 8.52 -23.52 -4.39
CA LEU A 172 8.93 -23.36 -3.00
C LEU A 172 9.25 -24.68 -2.27
N ALA A 173 8.97 -25.86 -2.86
CA ALA A 173 8.99 -27.15 -2.19
C ALA A 173 10.33 -27.53 -1.53
N ARG A 174 11.46 -26.93 -1.95
CA ARG A 174 12.79 -27.20 -1.36
C ARG A 174 13.21 -26.18 -0.31
N LEU A 175 12.42 -25.14 -0.10
CA LEU A 175 12.70 -24.09 0.87
C LEU A 175 12.11 -24.47 2.23
N THR A 176 12.81 -24.08 3.30
CA THR A 176 12.34 -24.25 4.68
C THR A 176 12.70 -23.02 5.53
N GLY A 177 12.02 -22.81 6.66
CA GLY A 177 12.30 -21.71 7.58
C GLY A 177 12.17 -20.33 6.91
N THR A 178 13.06 -19.40 7.24
CA THR A 178 13.03 -18.01 6.75
C THR A 178 13.00 -17.90 5.21
N PRO A 179 13.78 -18.66 4.42
CA PRO A 179 13.67 -18.65 2.97
C PRO A 179 12.28 -19.02 2.44
N LEU A 180 11.61 -20.01 3.05
CA LEU A 180 10.25 -20.40 2.67
C LEU A 180 9.26 -19.27 2.96
N LEU A 181 9.29 -18.72 4.18
CA LEU A 181 8.39 -17.61 4.56
C LEU A 181 8.58 -16.39 3.66
N ARG A 182 9.84 -16.07 3.32
CA ARG A 182 10.14 -14.98 2.39
C ARG A 182 9.62 -15.28 0.97
N GLY A 183 9.74 -16.51 0.50
CA GLY A 183 9.19 -16.95 -0.79
C GLY A 183 7.66 -16.84 -0.84
N ARG A 184 6.98 -17.32 0.20
CA ARG A 184 5.52 -17.20 0.37
C ARG A 184 5.06 -15.74 0.35
N ALA A 185 5.66 -14.90 1.19
CA ALA A 185 5.34 -13.48 1.26
C ALA A 185 5.61 -12.74 -0.06
N ARG A 186 6.69 -13.09 -0.77
CA ARG A 186 6.99 -12.55 -2.10
C ARG A 186 5.89 -12.85 -3.11
N LEU A 187 5.45 -14.12 -3.20
CA LEU A 187 4.38 -14.50 -4.11
C LEU A 187 3.05 -13.84 -3.73
N TRP A 188 2.77 -13.74 -2.44
CA TRP A 188 1.57 -13.03 -1.95
C TRP A 188 1.60 -11.55 -2.31
N ALA A 189 2.71 -10.84 -2.06
CA ALA A 189 2.85 -9.44 -2.45
C ALA A 189 2.67 -9.22 -3.97
N ARG A 190 3.17 -10.12 -4.80
CA ARG A 190 2.98 -10.09 -6.26
C ARG A 190 1.51 -10.26 -6.64
N LYS A 191 0.79 -11.23 -6.03
CA LYS A 191 -0.65 -11.44 -6.26
C LYS A 191 -1.48 -10.23 -5.84
N GLU A 192 -1.24 -9.71 -4.65
CA GLU A 192 -1.94 -8.52 -4.15
C GLU A 192 -1.67 -7.29 -5.02
N ALA A 193 -0.43 -7.06 -5.45
CA ALA A 193 -0.11 -5.97 -6.38
C ALA A 193 -0.87 -6.14 -7.71
N TRP A 194 -0.92 -7.34 -8.26
CA TRP A 194 -1.65 -7.64 -9.50
C TRP A 194 -3.16 -7.43 -9.34
N LEU A 195 -3.76 -7.97 -8.29
CA LEU A 195 -5.19 -7.82 -8.01
C LEU A 195 -5.60 -6.36 -7.74
N LYS A 196 -4.73 -5.58 -7.08
CA LYS A 196 -4.91 -4.13 -6.91
C LYS A 196 -4.85 -3.39 -8.24
N MET A 197 -3.93 -3.76 -9.11
CA MET A 197 -3.83 -3.19 -10.47
C MET A 197 -5.12 -3.44 -11.27
N LEU A 198 -5.66 -4.66 -11.23
CA LEU A 198 -6.92 -5.01 -11.87
C LEU A 198 -8.13 -4.34 -11.20
N GLY A 199 -8.04 -4.01 -9.91
CA GLY A 199 -9.16 -3.48 -9.12
C GLY A 199 -10.17 -4.53 -8.69
N THR A 200 -9.90 -5.81 -8.91
CA THR A 200 -10.79 -6.93 -8.56
C THR A 200 -10.70 -7.32 -7.08
N GLY A 201 -9.58 -7.00 -6.43
CA GLY A 201 -9.30 -7.45 -5.07
C GLY A 201 -9.39 -8.99 -4.96
N LEU A 202 -9.76 -9.50 -3.80
CA LEU A 202 -9.91 -10.94 -3.53
C LEU A 202 -11.18 -11.58 -4.15
N GLN A 203 -11.80 -10.95 -5.16
CA GLN A 203 -12.85 -11.62 -5.93
C GLN A 203 -12.26 -12.71 -6.85
N THR A 204 -11.00 -12.59 -7.20
CA THR A 204 -10.21 -13.65 -7.86
C THR A 204 -9.53 -14.45 -6.78
N ALA A 205 -9.71 -15.77 -6.78
CA ALA A 205 -9.06 -16.67 -5.83
C ALA A 205 -7.54 -16.65 -6.07
N PRO A 206 -6.72 -16.38 -5.05
CA PRO A 206 -5.27 -16.20 -5.22
C PRO A 206 -4.56 -17.45 -5.75
N ASP A 207 -5.03 -18.63 -5.38
CA ASP A 207 -4.50 -19.94 -5.81
C ASP A 207 -4.72 -20.24 -7.31
N THR A 208 -5.51 -19.42 -8.01
CA THR A 208 -5.71 -19.51 -9.47
C THR A 208 -4.83 -18.55 -10.28
N LEU A 209 -4.12 -17.65 -9.62
CA LEU A 209 -3.27 -16.64 -10.25
C LEU A 209 -1.79 -17.01 -10.10
N ASP A 210 -1.13 -17.46 -11.18
CA ASP A 210 0.32 -17.71 -11.17
C ASP A 210 1.11 -16.41 -11.36
N VAL A 211 2.09 -16.17 -10.48
CA VAL A 211 2.93 -14.96 -10.48
C VAL A 211 4.43 -15.27 -10.36
N LEU A 212 4.84 -16.49 -10.74
CA LEU A 212 6.26 -16.88 -10.73
C LEU A 212 7.08 -16.01 -11.66
N ASP A 213 6.61 -15.84 -12.87
CA ASP A 213 7.27 -14.99 -13.85
C ASP A 213 6.79 -13.54 -13.72
N ASP A 214 7.60 -12.62 -14.19
CA ASP A 214 7.14 -11.26 -14.43
C ASP A 214 6.03 -11.37 -15.46
N ALA A 215 4.78 -11.13 -15.03
CA ALA A 215 3.58 -11.40 -15.82
C ALA A 215 3.74 -10.88 -17.25
N PRO A 216 3.08 -11.51 -18.24
CA PRO A 216 3.37 -11.30 -19.63
C PRO A 216 3.55 -9.84 -19.90
N GLN A 217 4.74 -9.49 -20.37
CA GLN A 217 5.11 -8.14 -20.73
C GLN A 217 4.21 -7.70 -21.89
N THR A 218 2.95 -7.46 -21.59
CA THR A 218 2.10 -6.66 -22.46
C THR A 218 2.63 -5.24 -22.37
N GLY A 219 3.91 -5.10 -22.76
CA GLY A 219 4.60 -3.83 -22.77
C GLY A 219 3.98 -2.93 -23.80
N VAL A 220 3.04 -2.13 -23.38
CA VAL A 220 2.69 -0.90 -24.08
C VAL A 220 3.55 0.17 -23.42
N ASN A 221 4.46 0.76 -24.20
CA ASN A 221 5.31 1.89 -23.82
C ASN A 221 6.32 1.68 -22.69
N GLY A 222 6.91 0.47 -22.53
CA GLY A 222 8.01 0.25 -21.60
C GLY A 222 7.61 0.14 -20.12
N HIS A 223 6.32 0.04 -19.81
CA HIS A 223 5.84 -0.24 -18.48
C HIS A 223 5.94 -1.74 -18.19
N ALA A 224 6.80 -2.11 -17.26
CA ALA A 224 7.02 -3.49 -16.84
C ALA A 224 5.79 -4.00 -16.08
N GLY A 225 5.18 -5.11 -16.51
CA GLY A 225 4.02 -5.73 -15.90
C GLY A 225 4.10 -5.88 -14.37
N LEU A 226 4.55 -7.04 -13.90
CA LEU A 226 4.68 -7.34 -12.46
C LEU A 226 6.15 -7.53 -12.10
N ARG A 227 6.65 -6.84 -11.08
CA ARG A 227 8.03 -7.00 -10.60
C ARG A 227 8.16 -6.84 -9.09
N ASP A 228 9.19 -7.43 -8.53
CA ASP A 228 9.59 -7.17 -7.15
C ASP A 228 10.19 -5.78 -7.01
N LEU A 229 10.02 -5.20 -5.83
CA LEU A 229 10.61 -3.92 -5.44
C LEU A 229 11.71 -4.17 -4.39
N PRO A 230 12.99 -4.02 -4.75
CA PRO A 230 14.07 -4.19 -3.79
C PRO A 230 14.08 -3.07 -2.74
N ALA A 231 14.57 -3.38 -1.54
CA ALA A 231 14.70 -2.43 -0.43
C ALA A 231 15.51 -1.17 -0.82
N ALA A 232 16.53 -1.33 -1.67
CA ALA A 232 17.34 -0.21 -2.15
C ALA A 232 16.56 0.80 -3.01
N GLU A 233 15.49 0.34 -3.70
CA GLU A 233 14.62 1.20 -4.50
C GLU A 233 13.56 1.89 -3.65
N THR A 234 13.06 1.20 -2.62
CA THR A 234 11.92 1.67 -1.83
C THR A 234 12.29 2.38 -0.54
N GLY A 235 13.45 2.03 0.05
CA GLY A 235 13.83 2.44 1.40
C GLY A 235 13.12 1.64 2.51
N LEU A 236 12.43 0.55 2.17
CA LEU A 236 11.85 -0.38 3.15
C LEU A 236 12.95 -1.17 3.88
N PRO A 237 12.68 -1.66 5.12
CA PRO A 237 13.52 -2.66 5.75
C PRO A 237 13.74 -3.88 4.85
N ALA A 238 14.95 -4.45 4.89
CA ALA A 238 15.31 -5.60 4.06
C ALA A 238 14.51 -6.88 4.40
N GLU A 239 13.92 -6.93 5.57
CA GLU A 239 13.06 -8.01 6.05
C GLU A 239 11.72 -8.04 5.31
N LEU A 240 11.20 -6.90 4.90
CA LEU A 240 9.95 -6.82 4.15
C LEU A 240 10.17 -7.18 2.67
N VAL A 241 9.12 -7.64 2.04
CA VAL A 241 9.08 -7.91 0.60
C VAL A 241 8.00 -7.05 -0.03
N ALA A 242 8.27 -6.56 -1.24
CA ALA A 242 7.32 -5.70 -1.94
C ALA A 242 7.30 -6.00 -3.43
N ALA A 243 6.16 -5.71 -4.05
CA ALA A 243 5.96 -5.86 -5.49
C ALA A 243 5.12 -4.72 -6.05
N VAL A 244 5.29 -4.43 -7.33
CA VAL A 244 4.47 -3.48 -8.09
C VAL A 244 3.99 -4.12 -9.38
N ALA A 245 2.74 -3.85 -9.72
CA ALA A 245 2.13 -4.21 -11.00
C ALA A 245 1.70 -2.92 -11.72
N LEU A 246 2.07 -2.78 -12.99
CA LEU A 246 1.76 -1.63 -13.82
C LEU A 246 1.57 -2.11 -15.27
N ALA A 247 0.37 -2.02 -15.80
CA ALA A 247 0.07 -2.41 -17.18
C ALA A 247 -1.17 -1.68 -17.71
N VAL A 248 -1.27 -1.56 -19.03
CA VAL A 248 -2.50 -1.12 -19.68
C VAL A 248 -3.49 -2.28 -19.64
N LEU A 249 -4.65 -2.02 -19.07
CA LEU A 249 -5.74 -2.99 -18.97
C LEU A 249 -6.52 -3.04 -20.29
N PRO A 250 -6.99 -4.23 -20.71
CA PRO A 250 -7.75 -4.42 -21.94
C PRO A 250 -9.08 -3.68 -21.96
#